data_1835eb5d168c4e34bdb9a2cf14216b03
#
_entry.id   1835eb5d168c4e34bdb9a2cf14216b03
#
_cell.length_a   1.000
_cell.length_b   1.000
_cell.length_c   1.000
_cell.angle_alpha   90.00
_cell.angle_beta   90.00
_cell.angle_gamma   90.00
#
_symmetry.space_group_name_H-M   'P 1'
#
loop_
_entity.id
_entity.type
_entity.pdbx_description
1 polymer ?
#
loop_
_entity_poly.entity_id
_entity_poly.type
_entity_poly.pdbx_seq_one_letter_code
_entity_poly.pdbx_strand_id
1 'polypeptide(L)'
;MSATAISKVTEITELKEERRYIENTCPMTGEVIGRIAICTETEVNEAVAKARRAQANWGALSVAERIPYLLKVRDIFVERREDILDTIRKDTGKTRADALLADVFTVIDGTTYFCKQAQKMLAPRRNPLHLFKNKKSSLVYEPLGVVGVITPWNFPTAFLSDVVLALLAGNTVLLKPSEVTPLIGEMTGKIFDDAGLPENVFQVLQGDGSTGAALVRADLDKIVFTGSVRTGRAIYRELAQKDRFTPVALELGGKDPFIIL
;
A
#
# COMPACT_ATOMS: atom_id res chain seq x y z
N MET A 1 26.18 59.97 -25.04
CA MET A 1 25.73 58.82 -25.85
C MET A 1 25.30 57.70 -24.89
N SER A 2 24.01 57.53 -24.81
CA SER A 2 23.37 56.58 -23.87
C SER A 2 23.42 55.16 -24.46
N ALA A 3 23.89 54.23 -23.68
CA ALA A 3 23.77 52.79 -23.99
C ALA A 3 22.72 52.17 -23.08
N THR A 4 21.56 51.95 -23.63
CA THR A 4 20.42 51.33 -22.99
C THR A 4 20.68 49.82 -22.88
N ALA A 5 20.85 49.31 -21.67
CA ALA A 5 20.91 47.88 -21.40
C ALA A 5 19.48 47.32 -21.42
N ILE A 6 19.18 46.48 -22.40
CA ILE A 6 17.94 45.74 -22.48
C ILE A 6 18.08 44.53 -21.57
N SER A 7 17.39 44.53 -20.44
CA SER A 7 17.22 43.37 -19.58
C SER A 7 16.20 42.44 -20.25
N LYS A 8 16.64 41.30 -20.78
CA LYS A 8 15.77 40.18 -21.14
C LYS A 8 15.36 39.48 -19.86
N VAL A 9 14.14 39.72 -19.40
CA VAL A 9 13.46 38.89 -18.46
C VAL A 9 13.05 37.60 -19.22
N THR A 10 13.73 36.51 -18.91
CA THR A 10 13.34 35.21 -19.37
C THR A 10 12.16 34.77 -18.51
N GLU A 11 10.94 34.88 -19.02
CA GLU A 11 9.78 34.22 -18.43
C GLU A 11 10.04 32.73 -18.50
N ILE A 12 10.32 32.13 -17.32
CA ILE A 12 10.26 30.68 -17.16
C ILE A 12 8.79 30.33 -17.18
N THR A 13 8.29 29.97 -18.35
CA THR A 13 6.98 29.33 -18.49
C THR A 13 7.10 27.98 -17.79
N GLU A 14 6.53 27.84 -16.59
CA GLU A 14 6.32 26.54 -15.98
C GLU A 14 5.47 25.73 -16.97
N LEU A 15 6.09 24.80 -17.67
CA LEU A 15 5.39 23.78 -18.42
C LEU A 15 4.60 22.97 -17.41
N LYS A 16 3.30 23.23 -17.29
CA LYS A 16 2.39 22.32 -16.60
C LYS A 16 2.50 20.97 -17.31
N GLU A 17 3.20 20.03 -16.69
CA GLU A 17 3.22 18.65 -17.19
C GLU A 17 1.78 18.21 -17.39
N GLU A 18 1.45 17.80 -18.61
CA GLU A 18 0.12 17.33 -18.96
C GLU A 18 -0.16 16.07 -18.14
N ARG A 19 -1.20 16.09 -17.29
CA ARG A 19 -1.48 15.00 -16.36
C ARG A 19 -1.73 13.70 -17.11
N ARG A 20 -0.93 12.68 -16.84
CA ARG A 20 -1.05 11.33 -17.43
C ARG A 20 -2.18 10.55 -16.76
N TYR A 21 -2.81 9.67 -17.52
CA TYR A 21 -3.92 8.83 -17.06
C TYR A 21 -3.72 7.38 -17.46
N ILE A 22 -4.27 6.47 -16.64
CA ILE A 22 -4.51 5.07 -16.98
C ILE A 22 -5.93 4.98 -17.54
N GLU A 23 -6.06 4.42 -18.71
CA GLU A 23 -7.34 4.02 -19.27
C GLU A 23 -7.60 2.57 -18.88
N ASN A 24 -8.62 2.34 -18.04
CA ASN A 24 -8.95 1.01 -17.56
C ASN A 24 -9.96 0.35 -18.47
N THR A 25 -9.65 -0.86 -18.93
CA THR A 25 -10.46 -1.63 -19.88
C THR A 25 -10.89 -2.94 -19.24
N CYS A 26 -12.19 -3.22 -19.30
CA CYS A 26 -12.72 -4.51 -18.86
C CYS A 26 -12.16 -5.66 -19.72
N PRO A 27 -11.45 -6.63 -19.15
CA PRO A 27 -10.84 -7.71 -19.93
C PRO A 27 -11.87 -8.66 -20.57
N MET A 28 -13.12 -8.66 -20.11
CA MET A 28 -14.20 -9.50 -20.68
C MET A 28 -14.85 -8.89 -21.90
N THR A 29 -15.01 -7.55 -21.93
CA THR A 29 -15.78 -6.86 -22.98
C THR A 29 -14.92 -6.01 -23.90
N GLY A 30 -13.71 -5.63 -23.47
CA GLY A 30 -12.85 -4.67 -24.16
C GLY A 30 -13.31 -3.22 -24.02
N GLU A 31 -14.35 -2.94 -23.24
CA GLU A 31 -14.86 -1.59 -23.03
C GLU A 31 -14.02 -0.83 -22.03
N VAL A 32 -13.84 0.46 -22.25
CA VAL A 32 -13.23 1.37 -21.26
C VAL A 32 -14.21 1.58 -20.13
N ILE A 33 -13.81 1.21 -18.91
CA ILE A 33 -14.64 1.26 -17.70
C ILE A 33 -14.22 2.34 -16.71
N GLY A 34 -13.09 3.01 -16.97
CA GLY A 34 -12.62 4.09 -16.12
C GLY A 34 -11.36 4.76 -16.64
N ARG A 35 -11.06 5.92 -16.07
CA ARG A 35 -9.84 6.69 -16.36
C ARG A 35 -9.29 7.26 -15.05
N ILE A 36 -8.10 6.83 -14.65
CA ILE A 36 -7.48 7.16 -13.38
C ILE A 36 -6.22 8.00 -13.61
N ALA A 37 -6.09 9.09 -12.87
CA ALA A 37 -4.91 9.95 -12.94
C ALA A 37 -3.70 9.25 -12.31
N ILE A 38 -2.54 9.35 -12.98
CA ILE A 38 -1.27 8.82 -12.50
C ILE A 38 -0.67 9.83 -11.50
N CYS A 39 -0.31 9.36 -10.31
CA CYS A 39 0.40 10.16 -9.33
C CYS A 39 1.82 10.45 -9.81
N THR A 40 2.18 11.73 -9.79
CA THR A 40 3.53 12.20 -10.08
C THR A 40 4.50 11.88 -8.94
N GLU A 41 5.80 11.98 -9.18
CA GLU A 41 6.81 11.80 -8.13
C GLU A 41 6.68 12.85 -7.02
N THR A 42 6.29 14.08 -7.34
CA THR A 42 6.00 15.12 -6.36
C THR A 42 4.84 14.73 -5.45
N GLU A 43 3.71 14.27 -6.02
CA GLU A 43 2.54 13.81 -5.27
C GLU A 43 2.87 12.61 -4.37
N VAL A 44 3.72 11.68 -4.84
CA VAL A 44 4.21 10.56 -4.03
C VAL A 44 5.00 11.05 -2.83
N ASN A 45 5.95 11.97 -3.03
CA ASN A 45 6.77 12.51 -1.95
C ASN A 45 5.94 13.31 -0.93
N GLU A 46 4.95 14.07 -1.39
CA GLU A 46 4.01 14.77 -0.51
C GLU A 46 3.17 13.80 0.32
N ALA A 47 2.68 12.71 -0.29
CA ALA A 47 1.93 11.67 0.40
C ALA A 47 2.77 10.99 1.49
N VAL A 48 4.05 10.68 1.19
CA VAL A 48 4.99 10.13 2.18
C VAL A 48 5.21 11.12 3.34
N ALA A 49 5.40 12.41 3.05
CA ALA A 49 5.56 13.42 4.07
C ALA A 49 4.32 13.59 4.96
N LYS A 50 3.10 13.49 4.38
CA LYS A 50 1.83 13.49 5.13
C LYS A 50 1.71 12.24 6.01
N ALA A 51 2.01 11.05 5.46
CA ALA A 51 2.01 9.80 6.21
C ALA A 51 3.00 9.84 7.38
N ARG A 52 4.20 10.41 7.19
CA ARG A 52 5.22 10.57 8.24
C ARG A 52 4.70 11.41 9.40
N ARG A 53 3.99 12.49 9.12
CA ARG A 53 3.38 13.32 10.18
C ARG A 53 2.25 12.58 10.91
N ALA A 54 1.40 11.86 10.18
CA ALA A 54 0.29 11.10 10.76
C ALA A 54 0.77 9.92 11.62
N GLN A 55 1.91 9.33 11.27
CA GLN A 55 2.48 8.16 11.94
C GLN A 55 2.77 8.43 13.42
N ALA A 56 3.22 9.60 13.78
CA ALA A 56 3.53 9.93 15.17
C ALA A 56 2.30 9.74 16.09
N ASN A 57 1.13 10.22 15.67
CA ASN A 57 -0.11 10.08 16.43
C ASN A 57 -0.70 8.64 16.34
N TRP A 58 -0.68 8.05 15.15
CA TRP A 58 -1.15 6.68 14.95
C TRP A 58 -0.32 5.65 15.70
N GLY A 59 1.01 5.77 15.65
CA GLY A 59 1.94 4.92 16.35
C GLY A 59 1.87 5.02 17.88
N ALA A 60 1.46 6.17 18.41
CA ALA A 60 1.25 6.38 19.84
C ALA A 60 0.01 5.68 20.38
N LEU A 61 -0.97 5.35 19.54
CA LEU A 61 -2.12 4.55 19.96
C LEU A 61 -1.67 3.14 20.35
N SER A 62 -2.31 2.57 21.36
CA SER A 62 -2.15 1.15 21.68
C SER A 62 -2.72 0.26 20.58
N VAL A 63 -2.32 -1.00 20.52
CA VAL A 63 -2.91 -1.99 19.60
C VAL A 63 -4.43 -2.08 19.79
N ALA A 64 -4.90 -2.00 21.04
CA ALA A 64 -6.33 -2.05 21.37
C ALA A 64 -7.13 -0.88 20.78
N GLU A 65 -6.53 0.31 20.72
CA GLU A 65 -7.16 1.51 20.16
C GLU A 65 -7.17 1.51 18.64
N ARG A 66 -6.23 0.82 17.98
CA ARG A 66 -6.19 0.68 16.51
C ARG A 66 -7.17 -0.36 15.97
N ILE A 67 -7.42 -1.44 16.72
CA ILE A 67 -8.31 -2.54 16.30
C ILE A 67 -9.70 -2.08 15.83
N PRO A 68 -10.43 -1.20 16.54
CA PRO A 68 -11.76 -0.77 16.12
C PRO A 68 -11.82 -0.18 14.71
N TYR A 69 -10.81 0.58 14.29
CA TYR A 69 -10.75 1.15 12.94
C TYR A 69 -10.69 0.04 11.87
N LEU A 70 -9.88 -1.00 12.09
CA LEU A 70 -9.71 -2.08 11.12
C LEU A 70 -10.91 -3.04 11.11
N LEU A 71 -11.56 -3.25 12.25
CA LEU A 71 -12.82 -3.97 12.29
C LEU A 71 -13.92 -3.20 11.53
N LYS A 72 -13.90 -1.86 11.56
CA LYS A 72 -14.82 -1.06 10.77
C LYS A 72 -14.56 -1.20 9.25
N VAL A 73 -13.29 -1.25 8.83
CA VAL A 73 -12.93 -1.58 7.43
C VAL A 73 -13.53 -2.93 7.03
N ARG A 74 -13.35 -3.98 7.85
CA ARG A 74 -13.93 -5.30 7.62
C ARG A 74 -15.46 -5.24 7.51
N ASP A 75 -16.13 -4.51 8.40
CA ASP A 75 -17.58 -4.41 8.42
C ASP A 75 -18.10 -3.76 7.14
N ILE A 76 -17.42 -2.73 6.62
CA ILE A 76 -17.73 -2.10 5.34
C ILE A 76 -17.50 -3.08 4.17
N PHE A 77 -16.44 -3.91 4.23
CA PHE A 77 -16.24 -4.97 3.24
C PHE A 77 -17.41 -5.97 3.20
N VAL A 78 -17.96 -6.32 4.36
CA VAL A 78 -19.15 -7.18 4.46
C VAL A 78 -20.39 -6.47 3.91
N GLU A 79 -20.61 -5.21 4.29
CA GLU A 79 -21.75 -4.41 3.89
C GLU A 79 -21.79 -4.16 2.38
N ARG A 80 -20.64 -3.76 1.80
CA ARG A 80 -20.52 -3.40 0.38
C ARG A 80 -20.01 -4.56 -0.49
N ARG A 81 -20.10 -5.79 -0.04
CA ARG A 81 -19.52 -6.96 -0.73
C ARG A 81 -19.95 -7.08 -2.19
N GLU A 82 -21.21 -6.74 -2.52
CA GLU A 82 -21.71 -6.85 -3.89
C GLU A 82 -21.05 -5.82 -4.81
N ASP A 83 -20.90 -4.57 -4.37
CA ASP A 83 -20.24 -3.51 -5.13
C ASP A 83 -18.74 -3.83 -5.31
N ILE A 84 -18.11 -4.39 -4.27
CA ILE A 84 -16.71 -4.83 -4.32
C ILE A 84 -16.55 -5.98 -5.32
N LEU A 85 -17.43 -6.98 -5.27
CA LEU A 85 -17.42 -8.10 -6.19
C LEU A 85 -17.60 -7.64 -7.64
N ASP A 86 -18.53 -6.76 -7.91
CA ASP A 86 -18.77 -6.22 -9.25
C ASP A 86 -17.57 -5.40 -9.76
N THR A 87 -16.92 -4.63 -8.89
CA THR A 87 -15.71 -3.87 -9.23
C THR A 87 -14.55 -4.80 -9.55
N ILE A 88 -14.30 -5.83 -8.72
CA ILE A 88 -13.26 -6.84 -8.97
C ILE A 88 -13.50 -7.54 -10.31
N ARG A 89 -14.74 -7.93 -10.59
CA ARG A 89 -15.10 -8.61 -11.84
C ARG A 89 -14.89 -7.72 -13.07
N LYS A 90 -15.21 -6.44 -12.97
CA LYS A 90 -14.96 -5.47 -14.06
C LYS A 90 -13.46 -5.29 -14.31
N ASP A 91 -12.67 -5.15 -13.25
CA ASP A 91 -11.22 -4.95 -13.36
C ASP A 91 -10.45 -6.22 -13.80
N THR A 92 -10.90 -7.42 -13.38
CA THR A 92 -10.10 -8.65 -13.52
C THR A 92 -10.69 -9.69 -14.48
N GLY A 93 -11.97 -9.62 -14.78
CA GLY A 93 -12.69 -10.68 -15.50
C GLY A 93 -12.98 -11.94 -14.67
N LYS A 94 -12.72 -11.97 -13.37
CA LYS A 94 -12.98 -13.10 -12.49
C LYS A 94 -14.46 -13.47 -12.45
N THR A 95 -14.75 -14.75 -12.19
CA THR A 95 -16.11 -15.17 -11.82
C THR A 95 -16.50 -14.57 -10.46
N ARG A 96 -17.81 -14.48 -10.19
CA ARG A 96 -18.28 -13.99 -8.89
C ARG A 96 -17.79 -14.89 -7.73
N ALA A 97 -17.75 -16.20 -7.94
CA ALA A 97 -17.29 -17.14 -6.94
C ALA A 97 -15.80 -16.97 -6.63
N ASP A 98 -14.95 -16.82 -7.65
CA ASP A 98 -13.51 -16.59 -7.47
C ASP A 98 -13.24 -15.25 -6.76
N ALA A 99 -13.92 -14.17 -7.17
CA ALA A 99 -13.78 -12.87 -6.52
C ALA A 99 -14.24 -12.93 -5.05
N LEU A 100 -15.32 -13.64 -4.75
CA LEU A 100 -15.80 -13.78 -3.38
C LEU A 100 -14.81 -14.56 -2.50
N LEU A 101 -14.34 -15.71 -2.96
CA LEU A 101 -13.51 -16.61 -2.15
C LEU A 101 -12.07 -16.10 -2.03
N ALA A 102 -11.48 -15.66 -3.15
CA ALA A 102 -10.07 -15.33 -3.18
C ALA A 102 -9.76 -13.88 -2.77
N ASP A 103 -10.73 -12.98 -2.91
CA ASP A 103 -10.53 -11.55 -2.62
C ASP A 103 -11.33 -11.10 -1.39
N VAL A 104 -12.67 -11.11 -1.48
CA VAL A 104 -13.52 -10.53 -0.42
C VAL A 104 -13.44 -11.31 0.89
N PHE A 105 -13.61 -12.65 0.82
CA PHE A 105 -13.56 -13.50 2.02
C PHE A 105 -12.18 -13.45 2.68
N THR A 106 -11.12 -13.47 1.90
CA THR A 106 -9.73 -13.42 2.41
C THR A 106 -9.46 -12.14 3.23
N VAL A 107 -9.97 -10.98 2.77
CA VAL A 107 -9.83 -9.72 3.51
C VAL A 107 -10.62 -9.76 4.81
N ILE A 108 -11.87 -10.24 4.78
CA ILE A 108 -12.75 -10.31 5.95
C ILE A 108 -12.18 -11.24 7.01
N ASP A 109 -11.80 -12.46 6.60
CA ASP A 109 -11.24 -13.48 7.50
C ASP A 109 -9.88 -13.05 8.07
N GLY A 110 -8.95 -12.62 7.20
CA GLY A 110 -7.63 -12.15 7.59
C GLY A 110 -7.70 -10.97 8.54
N THR A 111 -8.52 -9.96 8.25
CA THR A 111 -8.69 -8.79 9.14
C THR A 111 -9.25 -9.23 10.50
N THR A 112 -10.25 -10.11 10.52
CA THR A 112 -10.83 -10.63 11.76
C THR A 112 -9.79 -11.39 12.59
N TYR A 113 -9.03 -12.26 11.95
CA TYR A 113 -7.99 -13.05 12.60
C TYR A 113 -6.89 -12.16 13.19
N PHE A 114 -6.33 -11.25 12.38
CA PHE A 114 -5.24 -10.40 12.84
C PHE A 114 -5.67 -9.41 13.92
N CYS A 115 -6.85 -8.81 13.84
CA CYS A 115 -7.39 -7.97 14.90
C CYS A 115 -7.53 -8.74 16.22
N LYS A 116 -7.96 -10.01 16.16
CA LYS A 116 -8.08 -10.87 17.34
C LYS A 116 -6.73 -11.25 17.95
N GLN A 117 -5.69 -11.40 17.13
CA GLN A 117 -4.38 -11.88 17.58
C GLN A 117 -3.37 -10.75 17.86
N ALA A 118 -3.58 -9.55 17.33
CA ALA A 118 -2.59 -8.47 17.33
C ALA A 118 -2.04 -8.13 18.71
N GLN A 119 -2.90 -8.01 19.72
CA GLN A 119 -2.46 -7.69 21.08
C GLN A 119 -1.50 -8.76 21.64
N LYS A 120 -1.79 -10.04 21.40
CA LYS A 120 -0.95 -11.15 21.84
C LYS A 120 0.35 -11.21 21.05
N MET A 121 0.29 -11.00 19.74
CA MET A 121 1.45 -11.10 18.85
C MET A 121 2.46 -9.97 19.09
N LEU A 122 1.97 -8.76 19.39
CA LEU A 122 2.78 -7.56 19.61
C LEU A 122 3.09 -7.30 21.10
N ALA A 123 2.61 -8.17 22.00
CA ALA A 123 2.91 -8.05 23.43
C ALA A 123 4.41 -8.20 23.69
N PRO A 124 4.98 -7.42 24.62
CA PRO A 124 6.36 -7.60 25.04
C PRO A 124 6.62 -9.02 25.53
N ARG A 125 7.74 -9.60 25.13
CA ARG A 125 8.15 -10.96 25.50
C ARG A 125 9.39 -10.91 26.37
N ARG A 126 9.38 -11.64 27.48
CA ARG A 126 10.56 -11.80 28.32
C ARG A 126 11.55 -12.75 27.65
N ASN A 127 12.82 -12.33 27.54
CA ASN A 127 13.90 -13.19 27.11
C ASN A 127 14.57 -13.84 28.33
N PRO A 128 14.69 -15.18 28.38
CA PRO A 128 15.46 -15.84 29.43
C PRO A 128 16.95 -15.51 29.25
N LEU A 129 17.60 -15.11 30.36
CA LEU A 129 19.02 -14.81 30.36
C LEU A 129 19.81 -16.04 30.85
N HIS A 130 20.81 -16.42 30.10
CA HIS A 130 21.68 -17.56 30.44
C HIS A 130 22.62 -17.21 31.60
N LEU A 131 23.36 -16.11 31.50
CA LEU A 131 24.45 -15.76 32.41
C LEU A 131 24.05 -14.71 33.46
N PHE A 132 23.44 -13.61 33.06
CA PHE A 132 23.16 -12.47 33.92
C PHE A 132 21.77 -12.56 34.61
N LYS A 133 21.60 -13.55 35.49
CA LYS A 133 20.30 -13.81 36.16
C LYS A 133 19.77 -12.66 37.02
N ASN A 134 20.64 -11.70 37.38
CA ASN A 134 20.29 -10.46 38.09
C ASN A 134 19.77 -9.35 37.18
N LYS A 135 19.72 -9.56 35.87
CA LYS A 135 19.18 -8.64 34.83
C LYS A 135 17.81 -9.11 34.35
N LYS A 136 17.09 -8.19 33.72
CA LYS A 136 15.84 -8.50 33.00
C LYS A 136 16.06 -8.12 31.54
N SER A 137 15.60 -8.96 30.62
CA SER A 137 15.61 -8.70 29.18
C SER A 137 14.21 -8.92 28.62
N SER A 138 13.77 -8.00 27.76
CA SER A 138 12.48 -8.08 27.11
C SER A 138 12.64 -7.69 25.63
N LEU A 139 11.92 -8.38 24.76
CA LEU A 139 11.70 -7.99 23.38
C LEU A 139 10.44 -7.12 23.35
N VAL A 140 10.55 -5.93 22.81
CA VAL A 140 9.45 -5.00 22.60
C VAL A 140 9.32 -4.74 21.11
N TYR A 141 8.09 -4.67 20.60
CA TYR A 141 7.80 -4.35 19.22
C TYR A 141 7.42 -2.88 19.10
N GLU A 142 8.06 -2.19 18.17
CA GLU A 142 7.80 -0.77 17.87
C GLU A 142 7.43 -0.62 16.39
N PRO A 143 6.59 0.37 16.02
CA PRO A 143 6.31 0.68 14.62
C PRO A 143 7.61 1.01 13.87
N LEU A 144 7.70 0.58 12.62
CA LEU A 144 8.80 0.96 11.73
C LEU A 144 8.68 2.42 11.26
N GLY A 145 7.45 2.86 11.01
CA GLY A 145 7.14 4.20 10.51
C GLY A 145 6.19 4.20 9.32
N VAL A 146 6.65 4.61 8.14
CA VAL A 146 5.88 4.67 6.90
C VAL A 146 6.17 3.46 6.02
N VAL A 147 5.15 2.69 5.68
CA VAL A 147 5.26 1.46 4.89
C VAL A 147 4.64 1.67 3.50
N GLY A 148 5.42 1.39 2.45
CA GLY A 148 4.90 1.30 1.08
C GLY A 148 4.49 -0.13 0.77
N VAL A 149 3.27 -0.33 0.27
CA VAL A 149 2.73 -1.63 -0.17
C VAL A 149 2.42 -1.54 -1.65
N ILE A 150 3.05 -2.39 -2.46
CA ILE A 150 2.86 -2.43 -3.91
C ILE A 150 2.27 -3.80 -4.27
N THR A 151 1.07 -3.81 -4.82
CA THR A 151 0.27 -5.03 -5.01
C THR A 151 0.07 -5.38 -6.48
N PRO A 152 -0.09 -6.67 -6.81
CA PRO A 152 -0.37 -7.14 -8.17
C PRO A 152 -1.87 -7.07 -8.49
N TRP A 153 -2.21 -7.40 -9.73
CA TRP A 153 -3.57 -7.35 -10.26
C TRP A 153 -4.40 -8.62 -10.04
N ASN A 154 -3.75 -9.77 -9.84
CA ASN A 154 -4.43 -11.07 -9.86
C ASN A 154 -5.31 -11.33 -8.63
N PHE A 155 -4.96 -10.75 -7.47
CA PHE A 155 -5.75 -10.77 -6.23
C PHE A 155 -5.79 -9.36 -5.63
N PRO A 156 -6.53 -8.43 -6.25
CA PRO A 156 -6.36 -6.99 -5.99
C PRO A 156 -6.71 -6.53 -4.58
N THR A 157 -7.50 -7.32 -3.84
CA THR A 157 -7.84 -7.00 -2.43
C THR A 157 -7.21 -7.94 -1.41
N ALA A 158 -6.80 -9.15 -1.80
CA ALA A 158 -6.24 -10.13 -0.85
C ALA A 158 -4.99 -9.61 -0.12
N PHE A 159 -4.20 -8.75 -0.77
CA PHE A 159 -3.02 -8.10 -0.19
C PHE A 159 -3.33 -7.01 0.84
N LEU A 160 -4.60 -6.70 1.07
CA LEU A 160 -4.99 -5.82 2.18
C LEU A 160 -4.62 -6.41 3.55
N SER A 161 -4.34 -7.71 3.63
CA SER A 161 -3.74 -8.31 4.82
C SER A 161 -2.42 -7.63 5.22
N ASP A 162 -1.55 -7.29 4.26
CA ASP A 162 -0.29 -6.58 4.52
C ASP A 162 -0.54 -5.16 5.04
N VAL A 163 -1.55 -4.48 4.48
CA VAL A 163 -2.00 -3.16 4.93
C VAL A 163 -2.52 -3.23 6.37
N VAL A 164 -3.41 -4.20 6.66
CA VAL A 164 -3.99 -4.41 8.00
C VAL A 164 -2.90 -4.70 9.03
N LEU A 165 -1.95 -5.59 8.71
CA LEU A 165 -0.82 -5.93 9.59
C LEU A 165 0.06 -4.71 9.88
N ALA A 166 0.39 -3.92 8.86
CA ALA A 166 1.19 -2.72 9.02
C ALA A 166 0.49 -1.68 9.91
N LEU A 167 -0.81 -1.44 9.68
CA LEU A 167 -1.63 -0.52 10.46
C LEU A 167 -1.80 -0.99 11.92
N LEU A 168 -2.07 -2.29 12.17
CA LEU A 168 -2.15 -2.86 13.51
C LEU A 168 -0.84 -2.69 14.28
N ALA A 169 0.31 -2.81 13.60
CA ALA A 169 1.62 -2.59 14.19
C ALA A 169 1.96 -1.10 14.44
N GLY A 170 1.07 -0.16 14.08
CA GLY A 170 1.23 1.28 14.32
C GLY A 170 1.96 2.03 13.22
N ASN A 171 2.14 1.42 12.07
CA ASN A 171 2.70 2.09 10.89
C ASN A 171 1.60 2.82 10.12
N THR A 172 1.98 3.85 9.35
CA THR A 172 1.15 4.39 8.27
C THR A 172 1.46 3.67 6.97
N VAL A 173 0.49 3.64 6.04
CA VAL A 173 0.60 2.86 4.81
C VAL A 173 0.27 3.68 3.58
N LEU A 174 1.12 3.55 2.56
CA LEU A 174 0.91 4.02 1.20
C LEU A 174 0.73 2.81 0.30
N LEU A 175 -0.48 2.59 -0.19
CA LEU A 175 -0.82 1.50 -1.10
C LEU A 175 -0.69 1.97 -2.55
N LYS A 176 0.16 1.30 -3.33
CA LYS A 176 0.17 1.44 -4.80
C LYS A 176 -0.46 0.17 -5.40
N PRO A 177 -1.75 0.21 -5.78
CA PRO A 177 -2.38 -0.91 -6.46
C PRO A 177 -1.81 -1.08 -7.88
N SER A 178 -2.07 -2.23 -8.50
CA SER A 178 -1.70 -2.43 -9.90
C SER A 178 -2.47 -1.47 -10.81
N GLU A 179 -1.78 -0.98 -11.85
CA GLU A 179 -2.37 -0.20 -12.94
C GLU A 179 -3.41 -0.97 -13.77
N VAL A 180 -3.41 -2.30 -13.65
CA VAL A 180 -4.36 -3.19 -14.33
C VAL A 180 -5.72 -3.22 -13.63
N THR A 181 -5.74 -2.95 -12.31
CA THR A 181 -6.94 -3.02 -11.47
C THR A 181 -7.13 -1.73 -10.66
N PRO A 182 -7.24 -0.56 -11.33
CA PRO A 182 -7.23 0.72 -10.64
C PRO A 182 -8.55 1.04 -9.94
N LEU A 183 -9.70 0.53 -10.42
CA LEU A 183 -11.01 0.84 -9.81
C LEU A 183 -11.14 0.23 -8.43
N ILE A 184 -10.67 -1.01 -8.24
CA ILE A 184 -10.68 -1.62 -6.92
C ILE A 184 -9.70 -0.93 -5.98
N GLY A 185 -8.58 -0.41 -6.50
CA GLY A 185 -7.66 0.43 -5.75
C GLY A 185 -8.33 1.70 -5.23
N GLU A 186 -9.10 2.41 -6.08
CA GLU A 186 -9.87 3.59 -5.69
C GLU A 186 -10.96 3.25 -4.66
N MET A 187 -11.70 2.16 -4.89
CA MET A 187 -12.71 1.69 -3.94
C MET A 187 -12.10 1.34 -2.58
N THR A 188 -10.92 0.73 -2.57
CA THR A 188 -10.19 0.46 -1.33
C THR A 188 -9.91 1.74 -0.55
N GLY A 189 -9.42 2.79 -1.22
CA GLY A 189 -9.22 4.11 -0.58
C GLY A 189 -10.50 4.60 0.10
N LYS A 190 -11.61 4.62 -0.62
CA LYS A 190 -12.92 5.05 -0.10
C LYS A 190 -13.40 4.22 1.10
N ILE A 191 -13.14 2.91 1.10
CA ILE A 191 -13.51 2.03 2.23
C ILE A 191 -12.75 2.41 3.50
N PHE A 192 -11.44 2.70 3.40
CA PHE A 192 -10.64 3.11 4.54
C PHE A 192 -11.01 4.52 5.04
N ASP A 193 -11.35 5.44 4.14
CA ASP A 193 -11.86 6.78 4.50
C ASP A 193 -13.18 6.66 5.25
N ASP A 194 -14.13 5.87 4.73
CA ASP A 194 -15.47 5.64 5.34
C ASP A 194 -15.38 4.88 6.68
N ALA A 195 -14.30 4.12 6.90
CA ALA A 195 -14.03 3.49 8.19
C ALA A 195 -13.54 4.50 9.24
N GLY A 196 -13.26 5.74 8.83
CA GLY A 196 -12.89 6.83 9.72
C GLY A 196 -11.47 6.73 10.27
N LEU A 197 -10.53 6.13 9.51
CA LEU A 197 -9.12 6.21 9.87
C LEU A 197 -8.68 7.68 9.93
N PRO A 198 -7.78 8.04 10.86
CA PRO A 198 -7.23 9.39 10.88
C PRO A 198 -6.57 9.74 9.54
N GLU A 199 -6.66 10.99 9.16
CA GLU A 199 -6.17 11.50 7.88
C GLU A 199 -4.70 11.12 7.65
N ASN A 200 -4.37 10.67 6.44
CA ASN A 200 -3.04 10.24 5.99
C ASN A 200 -2.44 9.02 6.72
N VAL A 201 -3.20 8.30 7.53
CA VAL A 201 -2.76 7.01 8.11
C VAL A 201 -2.74 5.92 7.03
N PHE A 202 -3.68 5.95 6.11
CA PHE A 202 -3.74 5.12 4.91
C PHE A 202 -3.98 5.99 3.68
N GLN A 203 -3.20 5.78 2.62
CA GLN A 203 -3.36 6.51 1.36
C GLN A 203 -3.19 5.57 0.18
N VAL A 204 -3.94 5.79 -0.90
CA VAL A 204 -3.81 5.06 -2.16
C VAL A 204 -3.14 5.95 -3.19
N LEU A 205 -2.05 5.46 -3.79
CA LEU A 205 -1.29 6.12 -4.85
C LEU A 205 -1.55 5.41 -6.17
N GLN A 206 -2.45 5.95 -6.96
CA GLN A 206 -2.76 5.42 -8.28
C GLN A 206 -1.64 5.73 -9.28
N GLY A 207 -1.31 4.77 -10.12
CA GLY A 207 -0.32 4.99 -11.16
C GLY A 207 0.32 3.71 -11.69
N ASP A 208 1.14 3.90 -12.70
CA ASP A 208 1.89 2.85 -13.39
C ASP A 208 3.23 2.52 -12.70
N GLY A 209 4.13 1.86 -13.43
CA GLY A 209 5.46 1.54 -12.94
C GLY A 209 6.29 2.78 -12.54
N SER A 210 6.02 3.96 -13.11
CA SER A 210 6.73 5.20 -12.73
C SER A 210 6.36 5.66 -11.31
N THR A 211 5.08 5.57 -10.94
CA THR A 211 4.62 5.82 -9.56
C THR A 211 5.19 4.80 -8.57
N GLY A 212 5.25 3.52 -8.97
CA GLY A 212 5.91 2.48 -8.15
C GLY A 212 7.39 2.76 -7.91
N ALA A 213 8.11 3.18 -8.95
CA ALA A 213 9.52 3.57 -8.83
C ALA A 213 9.71 4.81 -7.95
N ALA A 214 8.85 5.82 -8.10
CA ALA A 214 8.86 7.01 -7.24
C ALA A 214 8.64 6.63 -5.76
N LEU A 215 7.68 5.73 -5.48
CA LEU A 215 7.42 5.24 -4.12
C LEU A 215 8.65 4.50 -3.54
N VAL A 216 9.33 3.67 -4.35
CA VAL A 216 10.56 2.97 -3.91
C VAL A 216 11.68 3.95 -3.59
N ARG A 217 11.82 5.04 -4.36
CA ARG A 217 12.81 6.09 -4.11
C ARG A 217 12.47 6.98 -2.90
N ALA A 218 11.19 7.11 -2.57
CA ALA A 218 10.74 7.96 -1.47
C ALA A 218 11.29 7.52 -0.09
N ASP A 219 11.14 8.36 0.93
CA ASP A 219 11.63 8.11 2.29
C ASP A 219 10.68 7.18 3.08
N LEU A 220 10.73 5.89 2.75
CA LEU A 220 9.96 4.83 3.41
C LEU A 220 10.80 4.05 4.42
N ASP A 221 10.16 3.55 5.47
CA ASP A 221 10.78 2.71 6.50
C ASP A 221 10.71 1.21 6.17
N LYS A 222 9.78 0.81 5.30
CA LYS A 222 9.67 -0.55 4.77
C LYS A 222 8.92 -0.54 3.44
N ILE A 223 9.24 -1.51 2.58
CA ILE A 223 8.49 -1.81 1.37
C ILE A 223 8.02 -3.26 1.42
N VAL A 224 6.75 -3.48 1.07
CA VAL A 224 6.18 -4.80 0.81
C VAL A 224 5.78 -4.81 -0.67
N PHE A 225 6.30 -5.75 -1.42
CA PHE A 225 6.03 -5.90 -2.84
C PHE A 225 5.63 -7.33 -3.17
N THR A 226 4.51 -7.47 -3.82
CA THR A 226 4.08 -8.72 -4.44
C THR A 226 3.95 -8.55 -5.94
N GLY A 227 4.62 -9.41 -6.72
CA GLY A 227 4.60 -9.32 -8.17
C GLY A 227 5.71 -10.09 -8.88
N SER A 228 6.15 -9.59 -10.04
CA SER A 228 7.13 -10.30 -10.87
C SER A 228 8.55 -10.27 -10.29
N VAL A 229 9.29 -11.36 -10.50
CA VAL A 229 10.74 -11.44 -10.18
C VAL A 229 11.53 -10.29 -10.81
N ARG A 230 11.17 -9.90 -12.05
CA ARG A 230 11.82 -8.78 -12.76
C ARG A 230 11.67 -7.46 -11.98
N THR A 231 10.45 -7.15 -11.55
CA THR A 231 10.17 -5.93 -10.78
C THR A 231 10.78 -5.99 -9.39
N GLY A 232 10.72 -7.14 -8.70
CA GLY A 232 11.38 -7.32 -7.40
C GLY A 232 12.89 -7.07 -7.46
N ARG A 233 13.55 -7.55 -8.52
CA ARG A 233 14.97 -7.25 -8.77
C ARG A 233 15.24 -5.76 -9.03
N ALA A 234 14.34 -5.07 -9.74
CA ALA A 234 14.47 -3.63 -9.98
C ALA A 234 14.34 -2.84 -8.66
N ILE A 235 13.35 -3.17 -7.83
CA ILE A 235 13.17 -2.59 -6.50
C ILE A 235 14.43 -2.79 -5.65
N TYR A 236 14.97 -3.99 -5.62
CA TYR A 236 16.16 -4.30 -4.82
C TYR A 236 17.39 -3.49 -5.28
N ARG A 237 17.57 -3.33 -6.60
CA ARG A 237 18.65 -2.50 -7.16
C ARG A 237 18.50 -1.03 -6.80
N GLU A 238 17.28 -0.51 -6.85
CA GLU A 238 16.99 0.89 -6.50
C GLU A 238 17.28 1.14 -5.01
N LEU A 239 16.85 0.23 -4.14
CA LEU A 239 17.10 0.33 -2.71
C LEU A 239 18.60 0.24 -2.36
N ALA A 240 19.36 -0.54 -3.11
CA ALA A 240 20.79 -0.68 -2.90
C ALA A 240 21.60 0.62 -3.21
N GLN A 241 20.99 1.58 -3.89
CA GLN A 241 21.61 2.87 -4.20
C GLN A 241 21.33 3.95 -3.13
N LYS A 242 20.44 3.64 -2.16
CA LYS A 242 20.13 4.57 -1.07
C LYS A 242 21.19 4.52 0.02
N ASP A 243 21.47 5.67 0.62
CA ASP A 243 22.39 5.77 1.78
C ASP A 243 21.83 5.09 3.04
N ARG A 244 20.53 4.80 3.03
CA ARG A 244 19.81 4.18 4.13
C ARG A 244 19.30 2.79 3.76
N PHE A 245 19.45 1.83 4.66
CA PHE A 245 18.84 0.51 4.51
C PHE A 245 17.34 0.56 4.74
N THR A 246 16.56 0.35 3.67
CA THR A 246 15.12 0.19 3.74
C THR A 246 14.79 -1.30 3.63
N PRO A 247 14.25 -1.94 4.68
CA PRO A 247 13.83 -3.33 4.63
C PRO A 247 12.76 -3.55 3.55
N VAL A 248 12.92 -4.61 2.79
CA VAL A 248 11.95 -5.01 1.76
C VAL A 248 11.50 -6.44 1.96
N ALA A 249 10.17 -6.66 1.90
CA ALA A 249 9.57 -7.98 1.78
C ALA A 249 9.17 -8.17 0.31
N LEU A 250 9.62 -9.27 -0.30
CA LEU A 250 9.37 -9.58 -1.70
C LEU A 250 8.63 -10.92 -1.79
N GLU A 251 7.38 -10.87 -2.22
CA GLU A 251 6.58 -12.04 -2.61
C GLU A 251 6.55 -12.11 -4.13
N LEU A 252 7.27 -13.08 -4.67
CA LEU A 252 7.57 -13.14 -6.11
C LEU A 252 6.94 -14.38 -6.76
N GLY A 253 6.84 -14.34 -8.09
CA GLY A 253 6.31 -15.45 -8.86
C GLY A 253 7.19 -16.69 -8.83
N GLY A 254 6.54 -17.84 -8.92
CA GLY A 254 7.12 -19.15 -9.08
C GLY A 254 6.67 -19.86 -10.37
N LYS A 255 7.05 -21.11 -10.52
CA LYS A 255 6.66 -21.99 -11.62
C LYS A 255 6.41 -23.38 -11.06
N ASP A 256 5.18 -23.61 -10.58
CA ASP A 256 4.80 -24.90 -10.05
C ASP A 256 4.56 -25.93 -11.17
N PRO A 257 4.94 -27.21 -10.97
CA PRO A 257 4.63 -28.26 -11.92
C PRO A 257 3.13 -28.62 -11.87
N PHE A 258 2.51 -28.70 -13.05
CA PHE A 258 1.17 -29.26 -13.22
C PHE A 258 1.28 -30.48 -14.13
N ILE A 259 1.12 -31.68 -13.55
CA ILE A 259 1.32 -32.97 -14.24
C ILE A 259 -0.05 -33.61 -14.51
N ILE A 260 -0.34 -33.83 -15.79
CA ILE A 260 -1.54 -34.57 -16.23
C ILE A 260 -1.05 -35.96 -16.67
N LEU A 261 -1.60 -37.04 -16.07
CA LEU A 261 -1.31 -38.44 -16.38
C LEU A 261 -2.36 -38.99 -17.32
#